data_b8fbfc52d421593a67f2d4fee5611234
#
_entry.id   b8fbfc52d421593a67f2d4fee5611234
#
_cell.length_a   1.000
_cell.length_b   1.000
_cell.length_c   1.000
_cell.angle_alpha   90.00
_cell.angle_beta   90.00
_cell.angle_gamma   90.00
#
_symmetry.space_group_name_H-M   'P 1'
#
loop_
_entity.id
_entity.type
_entity.pdbx_description
1 polymer ?
#
loop_
_entity_poly.entity_id
_entity_poly.type
_entity_poly.pdbx_seq_one_letter_code
_entity_poly.pdbx_strand_id
1 'polypeptide(L)'
;MSAAPRKTAAKTTANRRDYDRRKKRGPIRKTGRPLWRQPMLLGIAVLLLGCGSGGGWWAWKQGWLVEVQSQFDAVSRSVVGAITPFKLVDVTVEGRDYVERSAILAALNVKQGDSLLGVDLQASRQRLEAIDWVAGATVERRLPDTLYVTLRERRAVALWQNGSEYTLIDRNGRTVRASRMPPGAESLLLLGGTGAPEHVGELLLLLAYEPALTSQLRAAVWVGQRRWNLVLNNGVEIWLPEEDAVAALQQAAKLDGQHKLLSREFGVVDLRLPDKLYLRKRGPGGDTLQGPV
;
A
#
# COMPACT_ATOMS: atom_id res chain seq x y z
N MET A 1 -79.57 -7.23 -23.63
CA MET A 1 -79.99 -8.29 -24.56
C MET A 1 -79.02 -9.42 -24.29
N SER A 2 -79.50 -10.41 -23.54
CA SER A 2 -79.99 -11.75 -23.95
C SER A 2 -78.80 -12.64 -24.29
N ALA A 3 -78.51 -13.81 -23.83
CA ALA A 3 -79.26 -14.75 -22.92
C ALA A 3 -78.32 -15.93 -22.71
N ALA A 4 -78.35 -16.52 -21.55
CA ALA A 4 -77.86 -17.92 -21.35
C ALA A 4 -78.92 -18.88 -22.02
N PRO A 5 -78.66 -20.17 -22.22
CA PRO A 5 -78.93 -21.16 -21.14
C PRO A 5 -78.00 -22.42 -21.18
N ARG A 6 -77.74 -23.05 -20.05
CA ARG A 6 -78.45 -24.14 -19.34
C ARG A 6 -78.42 -25.52 -19.98
N LYS A 7 -78.02 -26.50 -19.11
CA LYS A 7 -78.41 -27.90 -18.90
C LYS A 7 -77.65 -28.95 -19.71
N THR A 8 -77.35 -30.13 -19.22
CA THR A 8 -78.06 -31.04 -18.30
C THR A 8 -77.16 -32.13 -17.79
N ALA A 9 -77.52 -32.64 -16.64
CA ALA A 9 -77.03 -33.83 -15.96
C ALA A 9 -77.46 -35.09 -16.63
N ALA A 10 -76.68 -36.17 -16.44
CA ALA A 10 -77.27 -37.55 -16.45
C ALA A 10 -76.53 -38.43 -15.43
N LYS A 11 -77.26 -38.84 -14.46
CA LYS A 11 -77.06 -39.98 -13.55
C LYS A 11 -77.20 -41.27 -14.30
N THR A 12 -76.44 -42.30 -13.91
CA THR A 12 -76.90 -43.74 -13.93
C THR A 12 -75.92 -44.52 -13.07
N THR A 13 -76.31 -44.83 -11.87
CA THR A 13 -76.74 -46.03 -11.17
C THR A 13 -75.98 -47.33 -11.41
N ALA A 14 -75.32 -47.74 -10.34
CA ALA A 14 -75.32 -49.06 -9.73
C ALA A 14 -74.96 -50.34 -10.54
N ASN A 15 -73.97 -51.06 -10.08
CA ASN A 15 -74.22 -52.42 -9.76
C ASN A 15 -73.28 -52.95 -8.64
N ARG A 16 -73.93 -53.55 -7.71
CA ARG A 16 -73.50 -54.25 -6.51
C ARG A 16 -73.35 -55.73 -6.87
N ARG A 17 -72.22 -56.33 -6.47
CA ARG A 17 -72.04 -57.77 -6.11
C ARG A 17 -70.56 -57.96 -5.87
N ASP A 18 -70.13 -57.93 -4.63
CA ASP A 18 -70.01 -59.08 -3.77
C ASP A 18 -69.11 -60.17 -4.35
N TYR A 19 -67.91 -60.32 -3.83
CA TYR A 19 -67.43 -61.61 -3.39
C TYR A 19 -66.17 -61.49 -2.51
N ASP A 20 -66.34 -61.93 -1.31
CA ASP A 20 -65.41 -62.18 -0.23
C ASP A 20 -64.29 -63.14 -0.67
N ARG A 21 -63.03 -62.73 -0.56
CA ARG A 21 -61.89 -63.66 -0.51
C ARG A 21 -60.89 -63.16 0.53
N ARG A 22 -61.13 -63.62 1.76
CA ARG A 22 -60.13 -63.68 2.79
C ARG A 22 -58.91 -64.46 2.29
N LYS A 23 -57.81 -63.75 1.94
CA LYS A 23 -56.49 -64.34 1.88
C LYS A 23 -55.77 -64.06 3.20
N LYS A 24 -55.57 -65.13 3.93
CA LYS A 24 -54.76 -65.23 5.15
C LYS A 24 -53.39 -64.52 4.90
N ARG A 25 -53.14 -63.45 5.59
CA ARG A 25 -51.80 -62.85 5.68
C ARG A 25 -51.04 -63.65 6.71
N GLY A 26 -50.03 -64.40 6.28
CA GLY A 26 -49.03 -65.02 7.14
C GLY A 26 -48.21 -63.99 7.92
N PRO A 27 -47.60 -64.35 9.05
CA PRO A 27 -46.86 -63.42 9.89
C PRO A 27 -45.63 -62.87 9.16
N ILE A 28 -45.50 -61.55 9.11
CA ILE A 28 -44.31 -60.86 8.62
C ILE A 28 -43.19 -61.23 9.59
N ARG A 29 -42.26 -62.06 9.16
CA ARG A 29 -40.99 -62.26 9.85
C ARG A 29 -40.24 -60.94 9.86
N LYS A 30 -40.19 -60.25 11.00
CA LYS A 30 -39.27 -59.21 11.27
C LYS A 30 -37.85 -59.79 11.29
N THR A 31 -37.12 -59.67 10.20
CA THR A 31 -35.66 -59.93 10.20
C THR A 31 -35.01 -58.91 11.10
N GLY A 32 -34.71 -59.28 12.33
CA GLY A 32 -33.93 -58.49 13.27
C GLY A 32 -32.56 -58.25 12.66
N ARG A 33 -32.26 -57.01 12.34
CA ARG A 33 -30.92 -56.59 12.02
C ARG A 33 -30.05 -56.84 13.28
N PRO A 34 -28.90 -57.49 13.14
CA PRO A 34 -28.06 -57.81 14.30
C PRO A 34 -27.61 -56.51 14.98
N LEU A 35 -28.04 -56.34 16.23
CA LEU A 35 -27.81 -55.14 17.07
C LEU A 35 -26.33 -54.82 17.31
N TRP A 36 -25.43 -55.75 17.03
CA TRP A 36 -24.01 -55.55 17.27
C TRP A 36 -23.24 -54.87 16.11
N ARG A 37 -23.91 -54.58 14.97
CA ARG A 37 -23.34 -53.72 13.89
C ARG A 37 -23.44 -52.24 14.16
N GLN A 38 -24.31 -51.78 15.05
CA GLN A 38 -24.48 -50.38 15.38
C GLN A 38 -23.27 -49.78 16.12
N PRO A 39 -22.63 -50.45 17.11
CA PRO A 39 -21.45 -49.90 17.78
C PRO A 39 -20.22 -49.83 16.85
N MET A 40 -20.10 -50.73 15.87
CA MET A 40 -19.02 -50.73 14.91
C MET A 40 -19.13 -49.53 13.94
N LEU A 41 -20.30 -49.14 13.46
CA LEU A 41 -20.52 -47.98 12.62
C LEU A 41 -20.34 -46.68 13.40
N LEU A 42 -20.76 -46.64 14.67
CA LEU A 42 -20.49 -45.51 15.58
C LEU A 42 -19.01 -45.36 15.86
N GLY A 43 -18.26 -46.46 16.09
CA GLY A 43 -16.83 -46.46 16.28
C GLY A 43 -16.06 -45.92 15.07
N ILE A 44 -16.47 -46.33 13.85
CA ILE A 44 -15.86 -45.81 12.60
C ILE A 44 -16.20 -44.33 12.41
N ALA A 45 -17.42 -43.88 12.71
CA ALA A 45 -17.80 -42.47 12.61
C ALA A 45 -17.01 -41.58 13.61
N VAL A 46 -16.81 -42.05 14.84
CA VAL A 46 -16.00 -41.35 15.86
C VAL A 46 -14.53 -41.30 15.47
N LEU A 47 -13.99 -42.38 14.87
CA LEU A 47 -12.63 -42.45 14.41
C LEU A 47 -12.38 -41.50 13.20
N LEU A 48 -13.32 -41.45 12.28
CA LEU A 48 -13.29 -40.49 11.14
C LEU A 48 -13.44 -39.06 11.60
N LEU A 49 -14.28 -38.77 12.58
CA LEU A 49 -14.39 -37.42 13.19
C LEU A 49 -13.14 -37.06 13.99
N GLY A 50 -12.54 -38.00 14.72
CA GLY A 50 -11.33 -37.80 15.49
C GLY A 50 -10.11 -37.58 14.58
N CYS A 51 -9.96 -38.38 13.52
CA CYS A 51 -8.89 -38.20 12.52
C CYS A 51 -9.09 -36.91 11.70
N GLY A 52 -10.36 -36.55 11.37
CA GLY A 52 -10.66 -35.32 10.64
C GLY A 52 -10.38 -34.06 11.48
N SER A 53 -10.72 -34.06 12.77
CA SER A 53 -10.47 -32.92 13.66
C SER A 53 -9.00 -32.80 14.10
N GLY A 54 -8.34 -33.91 14.42
CA GLY A 54 -6.92 -33.92 14.81
C GLY A 54 -5.99 -33.61 13.62
N GLY A 55 -6.25 -34.24 12.47
CA GLY A 55 -5.50 -34.01 11.23
C GLY A 55 -5.71 -32.60 10.68
N GLY A 56 -6.95 -32.07 10.73
CA GLY A 56 -7.28 -30.72 10.32
C GLY A 56 -6.61 -29.66 11.21
N TRP A 57 -6.62 -29.87 12.53
CA TRP A 57 -5.96 -28.99 13.49
C TRP A 57 -4.42 -29.01 13.34
N TRP A 58 -3.84 -30.17 13.10
CA TRP A 58 -2.40 -30.33 12.85
C TRP A 58 -1.98 -29.68 11.52
N ALA A 59 -2.76 -29.89 10.46
CA ALA A 59 -2.54 -29.26 9.14
C ALA A 59 -2.66 -27.73 9.19
N TRP A 60 -3.63 -27.21 9.99
CA TRP A 60 -3.77 -25.78 10.22
C TRP A 60 -2.57 -25.17 10.97
N LYS A 61 -2.06 -25.88 11.97
CA LYS A 61 -0.88 -25.44 12.75
C LYS A 61 0.42 -25.48 11.95
N GLN A 62 0.53 -26.35 10.94
CA GLN A 62 1.68 -26.47 10.03
C GLN A 62 1.60 -25.49 8.84
N GLY A 63 0.53 -24.69 8.72
CA GLY A 63 0.35 -23.76 7.60
C GLY A 63 0.06 -24.45 6.24
N TRP A 64 -0.17 -25.75 6.22
CA TRP A 64 -0.39 -26.55 4.99
C TRP A 64 -1.60 -26.08 4.19
N LEU A 65 -2.62 -25.54 4.86
CA LEU A 65 -3.80 -24.96 4.19
C LEU A 65 -3.46 -23.74 3.33
N VAL A 66 -2.45 -22.97 3.73
CA VAL A 66 -1.98 -21.81 2.96
C VAL A 66 -1.27 -22.26 1.69
N GLU A 67 -0.47 -23.33 1.78
CA GLU A 67 0.24 -23.92 0.63
C GLU A 67 -0.74 -24.53 -0.38
N VAL A 68 -1.75 -25.25 0.09
CA VAL A 68 -2.80 -25.82 -0.77
C VAL A 68 -3.60 -24.72 -1.45
N GLN A 69 -3.90 -23.63 -0.74
CA GLN A 69 -4.62 -22.48 -1.30
C GLN A 69 -3.79 -21.83 -2.42
N SER A 70 -2.49 -21.64 -2.22
CA SER A 70 -1.60 -21.05 -3.22
C SER A 70 -1.48 -21.91 -4.49
N GLN A 71 -1.45 -23.24 -4.33
CA GLN A 71 -1.43 -24.19 -5.44
C GLN A 71 -2.76 -24.21 -6.21
N PHE A 72 -3.88 -24.16 -5.49
CA PHE A 72 -5.22 -24.09 -6.12
C PHE A 72 -5.39 -22.77 -6.90
N ASP A 73 -4.91 -21.65 -6.34
CA ASP A 73 -4.96 -20.36 -7.00
C ASP A 73 -4.04 -20.28 -8.23
N ALA A 74 -2.91 -21.00 -8.21
CA ALA A 74 -2.03 -21.10 -9.36
C ALA A 74 -2.64 -21.95 -10.48
N VAL A 75 -3.24 -23.10 -10.14
CA VAL A 75 -3.87 -23.99 -11.11
C VAL A 75 -5.15 -23.36 -11.68
N SER A 76 -5.99 -22.74 -10.85
CA SER A 76 -7.21 -22.06 -11.33
C SER A 76 -6.87 -20.88 -12.27
N ARG A 77 -5.83 -20.11 -11.96
CA ARG A 77 -5.34 -19.03 -12.86
C ARG A 77 -4.85 -19.57 -14.21
N SER A 78 -4.14 -20.69 -14.21
CA SER A 78 -3.65 -21.32 -15.45
C SER A 78 -4.78 -21.87 -16.32
N VAL A 79 -5.78 -22.50 -15.71
CA VAL A 79 -6.91 -23.10 -16.43
C VAL A 79 -7.85 -22.01 -16.97
N VAL A 80 -8.17 -21.01 -16.15
CA VAL A 80 -8.98 -19.85 -16.58
C VAL A 80 -8.26 -19.09 -17.70
N GLY A 81 -6.94 -18.96 -17.58
CA GLY A 81 -6.10 -18.30 -18.61
C GLY A 81 -6.10 -18.98 -19.97
N ALA A 82 -6.22 -20.32 -20.01
CA ALA A 82 -6.20 -21.10 -21.26
C ALA A 82 -7.54 -21.08 -22.01
N ILE A 83 -8.65 -20.80 -21.34
CA ILE A 83 -10.02 -20.92 -21.90
C ILE A 83 -10.62 -19.55 -22.25
N THR A 84 -10.04 -18.44 -21.77
CA THR A 84 -10.65 -17.13 -21.95
C THR A 84 -10.21 -16.45 -23.25
N PRO A 85 -11.15 -15.82 -24.00
CA PRO A 85 -10.86 -15.07 -25.21
C PRO A 85 -10.12 -13.75 -24.95
N PHE A 86 -9.99 -13.34 -23.65
CA PHE A 86 -9.41 -12.06 -23.26
C PHE A 86 -7.88 -12.18 -23.15
N LYS A 87 -7.20 -11.89 -24.25
CA LYS A 87 -5.73 -11.85 -24.28
C LYS A 87 -5.23 -10.42 -24.13
N LEU A 88 -4.15 -10.24 -23.39
CA LEU A 88 -3.50 -8.94 -23.25
C LEU A 88 -2.90 -8.50 -24.58
N VAL A 89 -3.40 -7.41 -25.14
CA VAL A 89 -2.89 -6.78 -26.37
C VAL A 89 -2.11 -5.53 -26.02
N ASP A 90 -2.62 -4.70 -25.09
CA ASP A 90 -2.00 -3.43 -24.74
C ASP A 90 -1.90 -3.20 -23.24
N VAL A 91 -0.89 -2.39 -22.87
CA VAL A 91 -0.67 -1.88 -21.50
C VAL A 91 -0.61 -0.37 -21.57
N THR A 92 -1.68 0.26 -21.11
CA THR A 92 -1.77 1.72 -21.00
C THR A 92 -1.31 2.16 -19.64
N VAL A 93 -0.38 3.13 -19.59
CA VAL A 93 0.17 3.68 -18.35
C VAL A 93 -0.09 5.17 -18.29
N GLU A 94 -0.72 5.64 -17.21
CA GLU A 94 -1.00 7.05 -16.92
C GLU A 94 -0.25 7.50 -15.66
N GLY A 95 0.08 8.80 -15.58
CA GLY A 95 0.76 9.40 -14.44
C GLY A 95 2.24 9.05 -14.34
N ARG A 96 2.88 8.75 -15.47
CA ARG A 96 4.31 8.44 -15.57
C ARG A 96 5.10 9.67 -16.01
N ASP A 97 6.01 10.12 -15.18
CA ASP A 97 6.95 11.24 -15.47
C ASP A 97 8.40 10.75 -15.50
N TYR A 98 8.87 10.14 -14.40
CA TYR A 98 10.27 9.72 -14.21
C TYR A 98 10.49 8.22 -14.32
N VAL A 99 9.48 7.41 -14.05
CA VAL A 99 9.62 5.94 -14.11
C VAL A 99 9.76 5.49 -15.56
N GLU A 100 10.78 4.71 -15.87
CA GLU A 100 10.98 4.17 -17.20
C GLU A 100 9.90 3.13 -17.56
N ARG A 101 9.42 3.16 -18.80
CA ARG A 101 8.43 2.18 -19.30
C ARG A 101 8.91 0.74 -19.15
N SER A 102 10.17 0.49 -19.40
CA SER A 102 10.81 -0.81 -19.24
C SER A 102 10.69 -1.36 -17.82
N ALA A 103 10.91 -0.52 -16.81
CA ALA A 103 10.77 -0.87 -15.40
C ALA A 103 9.32 -1.22 -15.04
N ILE A 104 8.35 -0.48 -15.58
CA ILE A 104 6.92 -0.76 -15.36
C ILE A 104 6.54 -2.12 -15.94
N LEU A 105 6.92 -2.38 -17.21
CA LEU A 105 6.62 -3.66 -17.87
C LEU A 105 7.28 -4.84 -17.16
N ALA A 106 8.52 -4.68 -16.70
CA ALA A 106 9.22 -5.68 -15.92
C ALA A 106 8.51 -5.95 -14.57
N ALA A 107 8.05 -4.90 -13.88
CA ALA A 107 7.32 -5.02 -12.62
C ALA A 107 5.95 -5.69 -12.81
N LEU A 108 5.24 -5.40 -13.89
CA LEU A 108 3.98 -6.06 -14.22
C LEU A 108 4.16 -7.55 -14.46
N ASN A 109 5.32 -7.95 -15.00
CA ASN A 109 5.67 -9.33 -15.35
C ASN A 109 4.60 -9.99 -16.25
N VAL A 110 4.18 -9.27 -17.29
CA VAL A 110 3.21 -9.73 -18.27
C VAL A 110 3.80 -9.64 -19.67
N LYS A 111 3.31 -10.48 -20.58
CA LYS A 111 3.68 -10.49 -21.99
C LYS A 111 2.43 -10.31 -22.84
N GLN A 112 2.61 -9.76 -24.03
CA GLN A 112 1.55 -9.71 -25.02
C GLN A 112 1.06 -11.13 -25.35
N GLY A 113 -0.25 -11.33 -25.35
CA GLY A 113 -0.88 -12.63 -25.53
C GLY A 113 -1.18 -13.41 -24.26
N ASP A 114 -0.68 -12.97 -23.10
CA ASP A 114 -1.05 -13.56 -21.82
C ASP A 114 -2.56 -13.40 -21.55
N SER A 115 -3.12 -14.29 -20.74
CA SER A 115 -4.53 -14.14 -20.34
C SER A 115 -4.71 -12.93 -19.44
N LEU A 116 -5.52 -11.96 -19.86
CA LEU A 116 -5.84 -10.78 -19.08
C LEU A 116 -6.48 -11.12 -17.73
N LEU A 117 -7.31 -12.16 -17.68
CA LEU A 117 -7.96 -12.62 -16.44
C LEU A 117 -6.99 -13.36 -15.52
N GLY A 118 -5.93 -13.95 -16.06
CA GLY A 118 -4.88 -14.63 -15.31
C GLY A 118 -3.89 -13.69 -14.60
N VAL A 119 -3.85 -12.41 -14.96
CA VAL A 119 -2.95 -11.43 -14.34
C VAL A 119 -3.35 -11.20 -12.88
N ASP A 120 -2.43 -11.38 -11.95
CA ASP A 120 -2.62 -11.03 -10.54
C ASP A 120 -2.40 -9.52 -10.35
N LEU A 121 -3.52 -8.77 -10.25
CA LEU A 121 -3.49 -7.31 -10.11
C LEU A 121 -2.83 -6.86 -8.82
N GLN A 122 -3.07 -7.59 -7.72
CA GLN A 122 -2.53 -7.23 -6.41
C GLN A 122 -1.01 -7.42 -6.37
N ALA A 123 -0.52 -8.55 -6.85
CA ALA A 123 0.92 -8.79 -6.96
C ALA A 123 1.59 -7.80 -7.94
N SER A 124 0.94 -7.46 -9.05
CA SER A 124 1.42 -6.47 -10.01
C SER A 124 1.51 -5.08 -9.38
N ARG A 125 0.49 -4.67 -8.63
CA ARG A 125 0.48 -3.43 -7.86
C ARG A 125 1.65 -3.38 -6.86
N GLN A 126 1.84 -4.44 -6.06
CA GLN A 126 2.93 -4.50 -5.08
C GLN A 126 4.31 -4.37 -5.73
N ARG A 127 4.52 -5.02 -6.89
CA ARG A 127 5.78 -4.91 -7.63
C ARG A 127 6.00 -3.50 -8.20
N LEU A 128 4.94 -2.84 -8.67
CA LEU A 128 5.02 -1.44 -9.11
C LEU A 128 5.35 -0.50 -7.94
N GLU A 129 4.71 -0.69 -6.78
CA GLU A 129 4.96 0.11 -5.57
C GLU A 129 6.35 -0.16 -4.95
N ALA A 130 7.03 -1.24 -5.33
CA ALA A 130 8.41 -1.51 -4.96
C ALA A 130 9.43 -0.70 -5.77
N ILE A 131 9.03 -0.04 -6.86
CA ILE A 131 9.87 0.90 -7.61
C ILE A 131 10.03 2.17 -6.78
N ASP A 132 11.27 2.61 -6.52
CA ASP A 132 11.57 3.73 -5.62
C ASP A 132 10.79 5.01 -5.94
N TRP A 133 10.58 5.30 -7.24
CA TRP A 133 9.82 6.46 -7.71
C TRP A 133 8.30 6.35 -7.58
N VAL A 134 7.75 5.17 -7.28
CA VAL A 134 6.31 4.98 -7.20
C VAL A 134 5.81 5.19 -5.78
N ALA A 135 4.95 6.18 -5.59
CA ALA A 135 4.26 6.44 -4.32
C ALA A 135 2.99 5.59 -4.17
N GLY A 136 2.41 5.16 -5.29
CA GLY A 136 1.24 4.29 -5.32
C GLY A 136 0.91 3.92 -6.75
N ALA A 137 0.31 2.74 -6.93
CA ALA A 137 -0.12 2.23 -8.21
C ALA A 137 -1.53 1.66 -8.14
N THR A 138 -2.29 1.83 -9.21
CA THR A 138 -3.55 1.13 -9.42
C THR A 138 -3.43 0.34 -10.71
N VAL A 139 -3.86 -0.92 -10.70
CA VAL A 139 -3.82 -1.79 -11.86
C VAL A 139 -5.23 -2.32 -12.10
N GLU A 140 -5.76 -2.08 -13.30
CA GLU A 140 -7.13 -2.42 -13.67
C GLU A 140 -7.14 -3.19 -14.99
N ARG A 141 -8.09 -4.13 -15.11
CA ARG A 141 -8.36 -4.78 -16.38
C ARG A 141 -9.41 -3.98 -17.13
N ARG A 142 -9.08 -3.52 -18.30
CA ARG A 142 -10.05 -2.94 -19.24
C ARG A 142 -10.32 -3.95 -20.37
N LEU A 143 -11.44 -4.62 -20.24
CA LEU A 143 -11.87 -5.58 -21.25
C LEU A 143 -12.10 -4.90 -22.60
N PRO A 144 -11.82 -5.57 -23.72
CA PRO A 144 -11.52 -7.01 -23.81
C PRO A 144 -10.04 -7.38 -23.62
N ASP A 145 -9.07 -6.46 -23.73
CA ASP A 145 -7.68 -6.81 -24.03
C ASP A 145 -6.61 -5.91 -23.40
N THR A 146 -6.99 -4.95 -22.57
CA THR A 146 -6.09 -3.91 -22.08
C THR A 146 -5.87 -4.01 -20.57
N LEU A 147 -4.61 -3.88 -20.14
CA LEU A 147 -4.24 -3.64 -18.75
C LEU A 147 -3.98 -2.15 -18.56
N TYR A 148 -4.74 -1.52 -17.67
CA TYR A 148 -4.62 -0.09 -17.39
C TYR A 148 -3.92 0.12 -16.06
N VAL A 149 -2.86 0.92 -16.08
CA VAL A 149 -2.02 1.22 -14.92
C VAL A 149 -2.04 2.72 -14.68
N THR A 150 -2.47 3.11 -13.50
CA THR A 150 -2.35 4.50 -13.02
C THR A 150 -1.25 4.55 -12.00
N LEU A 151 -0.22 5.35 -12.26
CA LEU A 151 0.89 5.59 -11.35
C LEU A 151 0.74 6.94 -10.67
N ARG A 152 1.09 6.96 -9.40
CA ARG A 152 1.36 8.19 -8.68
C ARG A 152 2.83 8.18 -8.31
N GLU A 153 3.60 9.02 -8.97
CA GLU A 153 5.04 9.14 -8.70
C GLU A 153 5.32 9.97 -7.44
N ARG A 154 6.47 9.71 -6.83
CA ARG A 154 6.96 10.46 -5.68
C ARG A 154 7.46 11.81 -6.14
N ARG A 155 7.25 12.83 -5.32
CA ARG A 155 7.84 14.14 -5.52
C ARG A 155 8.99 14.29 -4.53
N ALA A 156 10.19 14.45 -5.04
CA ALA A 156 11.35 14.83 -4.24
C ALA A 156 11.15 16.24 -3.70
N VAL A 157 11.42 16.44 -2.41
CA VAL A 157 11.33 17.73 -1.73
C VAL A 157 12.70 18.22 -1.26
N ALA A 158 13.66 17.31 -1.14
CA ALA A 158 15.00 17.62 -0.68
C ALA A 158 16.04 16.67 -1.29
N LEU A 159 17.29 17.10 -1.22
CA LEU A 159 18.46 16.33 -1.61
C LEU A 159 19.29 16.05 -0.35
N TRP A 160 19.32 14.82 0.08
CA TRP A 160 20.08 14.42 1.27
C TRP A 160 21.50 14.06 0.93
N GLN A 161 22.44 14.72 1.60
CA GLN A 161 23.86 14.43 1.52
C GLN A 161 24.24 13.44 2.63
N ASN A 162 24.67 12.24 2.24
CA ASN A 162 25.21 11.22 3.12
C ASN A 162 26.67 10.94 2.72
N GLY A 163 27.61 11.58 3.42
CA GLY A 163 29.01 11.57 3.02
C GLY A 163 29.21 12.25 1.66
N SER A 164 29.70 11.52 0.68
CA SER A 164 29.88 12.01 -0.71
C SER A 164 28.71 11.78 -1.63
N GLU A 165 27.67 11.04 -1.19
CA GLU A 165 26.54 10.69 -2.01
C GLU A 165 25.35 11.61 -1.77
N TYR A 166 24.60 11.90 -2.86
CA TYR A 166 23.36 12.66 -2.82
C TYR A 166 22.19 11.78 -3.19
N THR A 167 21.17 11.77 -2.33
CA THR A 167 19.96 10.97 -2.53
C THR A 167 18.74 11.86 -2.44
N LEU A 168 17.79 11.70 -3.37
CA LEU A 168 16.52 12.40 -3.32
C LEU A 168 15.65 11.88 -2.18
N ILE A 169 14.96 12.80 -1.51
CA ILE A 169 14.07 12.49 -0.38
C ILE A 169 12.67 13.01 -0.69
N ASP A 170 11.65 12.15 -0.50
CA ASP A 170 10.25 12.57 -0.55
C ASP A 170 9.80 13.20 0.78
N ARG A 171 8.61 13.78 0.80
CA ARG A 171 8.02 14.42 1.99
C ARG A 171 7.83 13.49 3.20
N ASN A 172 7.88 12.18 3.01
CA ASN A 172 7.73 11.18 4.05
C ASN A 172 9.08 10.62 4.53
N GLY A 173 10.19 11.22 4.08
CA GLY A 173 11.53 10.78 4.44
C GLY A 173 12.03 9.57 3.66
N ARG A 174 11.29 9.10 2.65
CA ARG A 174 11.74 7.99 1.83
C ARG A 174 12.78 8.42 0.83
N THR A 175 13.85 7.65 0.76
CA THR A 175 14.90 7.82 -0.25
C THR A 175 14.39 7.36 -1.61
N VAL A 176 14.64 8.18 -2.62
CA VAL A 176 14.31 7.88 -4.02
C VAL A 176 15.61 7.80 -4.80
N ARG A 177 15.98 6.57 -5.17
CA ARG A 177 17.15 6.35 -6.03
C ARG A 177 16.79 6.68 -7.46
N ALA A 178 17.56 7.58 -8.04
CA ALA A 178 17.38 7.99 -9.42
C ALA A 178 18.61 7.57 -10.23
N SER A 179 18.38 6.90 -11.35
CA SER A 179 19.46 6.60 -12.32
C SER A 179 20.01 7.89 -12.93
N ARG A 180 19.20 8.94 -12.96
CA ARG A 180 19.51 10.28 -13.42
C ARG A 180 18.81 11.29 -12.52
N MET A 181 19.53 12.32 -12.08
CA MET A 181 18.89 13.42 -11.33
C MET A 181 17.84 14.10 -12.19
N PRO A 182 16.62 14.30 -11.66
CA PRO A 182 15.56 15.01 -12.38
C PRO A 182 15.96 16.47 -12.61
N PRO A 183 15.47 17.12 -13.66
CA PRO A 183 15.65 18.55 -13.87
C PRO A 183 15.18 19.35 -12.66
N GLY A 184 15.98 20.32 -12.21
CA GLY A 184 15.64 21.15 -11.05
C GLY A 184 16.01 20.53 -9.69
N ALA A 185 16.62 19.34 -9.65
CA ALA A 185 17.08 18.74 -8.39
C ALA A 185 18.10 19.62 -7.65
N GLU A 186 18.87 20.41 -8.38
CA GLU A 186 19.84 21.38 -7.84
C GLU A 186 19.20 22.52 -7.05
N SER A 187 17.92 22.78 -7.27
CA SER A 187 17.15 23.80 -6.54
C SER A 187 16.43 23.24 -5.29
N LEU A 188 16.51 21.95 -5.08
CA LEU A 188 15.93 21.32 -3.89
C LEU A 188 16.72 21.69 -2.63
N LEU A 189 16.00 21.71 -1.50
CA LEU A 189 16.62 21.92 -0.19
C LEU A 189 17.67 20.85 0.09
N LEU A 190 18.91 21.27 0.40
CA LEU A 190 19.95 20.33 0.79
C LEU A 190 19.77 19.92 2.25
N LEU A 191 19.70 18.63 2.52
CA LEU A 191 19.66 18.07 3.86
C LEU A 191 21.00 17.46 4.23
N GLY A 192 21.47 17.75 5.42
CA GLY A 192 22.66 17.17 6.03
C GLY A 192 22.36 16.51 7.35
N GLY A 193 23.25 15.63 7.78
CA GLY A 193 23.18 14.96 9.08
C GLY A 193 22.52 13.56 9.02
N THR A 194 23.00 12.71 9.93
CA THR A 194 22.47 11.35 10.08
C THR A 194 21.05 11.41 10.67
N GLY A 195 20.11 10.73 10.06
CA GLY A 195 18.70 10.73 10.49
C GLY A 195 17.87 11.91 9.94
N ALA A 196 18.46 12.80 9.14
CA ALA A 196 17.73 13.93 8.54
C ALA A 196 16.50 13.52 7.70
N PRO A 197 16.53 12.42 6.91
CA PRO A 197 15.38 11.98 6.13
C PRO A 197 14.14 11.70 6.98
N GLU A 198 14.30 11.04 8.10
CA GLU A 198 13.19 10.66 9.00
C GLU A 198 12.46 11.87 9.57
N HIS A 199 13.16 13.02 9.68
CA HIS A 199 12.65 14.27 10.24
C HIS A 199 12.29 15.33 9.20
N VAL A 200 12.36 15.01 7.89
CA VAL A 200 12.05 15.97 6.82
C VAL A 200 10.60 16.47 6.89
N GLY A 201 9.67 15.62 7.28
CA GLY A 201 8.26 16.00 7.45
C GLY A 201 8.07 17.11 8.50
N GLU A 202 8.75 17.00 9.63
CA GLU A 202 8.78 18.00 10.70
C GLU A 202 9.42 19.31 10.22
N LEU A 203 10.54 19.20 9.51
CA LEU A 203 11.20 20.36 8.91
C LEU A 203 10.28 21.11 7.93
N LEU A 204 9.58 20.41 7.05
CA LEU A 204 8.66 21.02 6.09
C LEU A 204 7.50 21.73 6.78
N LEU A 205 6.98 21.17 7.87
CA LEU A 205 5.96 21.81 8.71
C LEU A 205 6.52 23.06 9.39
N LEU A 206 7.71 22.98 9.98
CA LEU A 206 8.40 24.12 10.57
C LEU A 206 8.58 25.27 9.58
N LEU A 207 9.06 24.98 8.40
CA LEU A 207 9.33 25.97 7.34
C LEU A 207 8.05 26.59 6.77
N ALA A 208 6.92 25.90 6.84
CA ALA A 208 5.64 26.43 6.40
C ALA A 208 5.13 27.61 7.24
N TYR A 209 5.61 27.76 8.49
CA TYR A 209 5.24 28.89 9.33
C TYR A 209 5.89 30.21 8.92
N GLU A 210 7.06 30.16 8.22
CA GLU A 210 7.80 31.36 7.82
C GLU A 210 8.24 31.25 6.34
N PRO A 211 7.29 31.44 5.38
CA PRO A 211 7.58 31.29 3.95
C PRO A 211 8.66 32.25 3.42
N ALA A 212 8.73 33.47 3.98
CA ALA A 212 9.72 34.47 3.59
C ALA A 212 11.15 34.02 3.92
N LEU A 213 11.35 33.36 5.05
CA LEU A 213 12.62 32.78 5.44
C LEU A 213 12.93 31.52 4.63
N THR A 214 11.90 30.69 4.41
CA THR A 214 12.00 29.45 3.64
C THR A 214 12.51 29.69 2.23
N SER A 215 12.09 30.79 1.57
CA SER A 215 12.56 31.15 0.22
C SER A 215 14.05 31.48 0.16
N GLN A 216 14.68 31.77 1.28
CA GLN A 216 16.10 32.10 1.39
C GLN A 216 16.93 30.90 1.87
N LEU A 217 16.30 29.77 2.14
CA LEU A 217 16.95 28.59 2.69
C LEU A 217 17.68 27.80 1.60
N ARG A 218 18.94 27.49 1.83
CA ARG A 218 19.79 26.65 0.99
C ARG A 218 19.88 25.22 1.51
N ALA A 219 20.12 25.09 2.83
CA ALA A 219 20.30 23.80 3.45
C ALA A 219 19.71 23.75 4.86
N ALA A 220 19.42 22.55 5.32
CA ALA A 220 19.08 22.26 6.71
C ALA A 220 19.88 21.06 7.18
N VAL A 221 20.47 21.16 8.37
CA VAL A 221 21.33 20.12 8.94
C VAL A 221 20.71 19.61 10.23
N TRP A 222 20.44 18.30 10.30
CA TRP A 222 19.99 17.63 11.49
C TRP A 222 21.15 17.35 12.43
N VAL A 223 21.20 18.04 13.57
CA VAL A 223 22.38 18.06 14.46
C VAL A 223 22.09 17.32 15.74
N GLY A 224 22.97 16.39 16.10
CA GLY A 224 22.90 15.64 17.36
C GLY A 224 21.62 14.82 17.50
N GLN A 225 21.00 14.45 16.38
CA GLN A 225 19.74 13.70 16.31
C GLN A 225 18.57 14.33 17.10
N ARG A 226 18.52 15.66 17.20
CA ARG A 226 17.51 16.35 18.04
C ARG A 226 17.09 17.73 17.57
N ARG A 227 17.84 18.43 16.71
CA ARG A 227 17.52 19.79 16.28
C ARG A 227 17.98 20.12 14.89
N TRP A 228 17.39 21.13 14.30
CA TRP A 228 17.75 21.64 13.00
C TRP A 228 18.65 22.89 13.11
N ASN A 229 19.69 22.91 12.31
CA ASN A 229 20.40 24.13 11.92
C ASN A 229 19.98 24.46 10.49
N LEU A 230 19.58 25.70 10.25
CA LEU A 230 19.17 26.19 8.93
C LEU A 230 20.30 27.00 8.33
N VAL A 231 20.60 26.85 7.05
CA VAL A 231 21.62 27.57 6.33
C VAL A 231 20.96 28.34 5.20
N LEU A 232 21.12 29.68 5.23
CA LEU A 232 20.54 30.57 4.23
C LEU A 232 21.45 30.69 2.99
N ASN A 233 20.88 31.19 1.89
CA ASN A 233 21.60 31.41 0.63
C ASN A 233 22.83 32.36 0.78
N ASN A 234 22.74 33.30 1.71
CA ASN A 234 23.85 34.21 2.03
C ASN A 234 24.89 33.62 2.99
N GLY A 235 24.73 32.36 3.40
CA GLY A 235 25.62 31.62 4.29
C GLY A 235 25.43 31.92 5.78
N VAL A 236 24.35 32.59 6.18
CA VAL A 236 24.00 32.74 7.59
C VAL A 236 23.42 31.43 8.08
N GLU A 237 23.84 30.95 9.25
CA GLU A 237 23.30 29.80 9.93
C GLU A 237 22.34 30.23 11.03
N ILE A 238 21.18 29.55 11.15
CA ILE A 238 20.21 29.72 12.22
C ILE A 238 20.18 28.40 13.00
N TRP A 239 20.63 28.45 14.24
CA TRP A 239 20.64 27.29 15.12
C TRP A 239 19.36 27.26 15.95
N LEU A 240 18.48 26.32 15.65
CA LEU A 240 17.20 26.17 16.32
C LEU A 240 17.34 25.36 17.62
N PRO A 241 16.46 25.59 18.61
CA PRO A 241 16.35 24.75 19.80
C PRO A 241 15.77 23.38 19.44
N GLU A 242 15.87 22.43 20.36
CA GLU A 242 15.24 21.11 20.27
C GLU A 242 13.73 21.22 20.49
N GLU A 243 13.31 22.03 21.45
CA GLU A 243 11.90 22.31 21.76
C GLU A 243 11.53 23.70 21.25
N ASP A 244 10.25 23.90 20.91
CA ASP A 244 9.71 25.20 20.47
C ASP A 244 10.42 25.84 19.25
N ALA A 245 10.94 25.01 18.34
CA ALA A 245 11.64 25.46 17.13
C ALA A 245 10.80 26.42 16.27
N VAL A 246 9.45 26.25 16.24
CA VAL A 246 8.54 27.15 15.53
C VAL A 246 8.56 28.55 16.12
N ALA A 247 8.43 28.68 17.45
CA ALA A 247 8.45 29.97 18.11
C ALA A 247 9.81 30.67 17.93
N ALA A 248 10.91 29.91 18.01
CA ALA A 248 12.26 30.44 17.77
C ALA A 248 12.41 30.94 16.33
N LEU A 249 11.90 30.21 15.34
CA LEU A 249 11.94 30.61 13.93
C LEU A 249 11.14 31.88 13.69
N GLN A 250 9.93 31.97 14.25
CA GLN A 250 9.08 33.17 14.17
C GLN A 250 9.74 34.37 14.84
N GLN A 251 10.38 34.18 15.96
CA GLN A 251 11.17 35.23 16.62
C GLN A 251 12.30 35.73 15.74
N ALA A 252 13.07 34.82 15.10
CA ALA A 252 14.11 35.18 14.15
C ALA A 252 13.59 35.99 12.96
N ALA A 253 12.48 35.56 12.37
CA ALA A 253 11.82 36.25 11.27
C ALA A 253 11.32 37.64 11.68
N LYS A 254 10.72 37.79 12.86
CA LYS A 254 10.30 39.10 13.42
C LYS A 254 11.46 40.04 13.62
N LEU A 255 12.55 39.57 14.22
CA LEU A 255 13.74 40.35 14.46
C LEU A 255 14.46 40.74 13.16
N ASP A 256 14.45 39.84 12.17
CA ASP A 256 14.98 40.17 10.84
C ASP A 256 14.18 41.28 10.16
N GLY A 257 12.83 41.21 10.24
CA GLY A 257 11.95 42.27 9.73
C GLY A 257 12.21 43.64 10.33
N GLN A 258 12.57 43.69 11.64
CA GLN A 258 12.84 44.94 12.37
C GLN A 258 14.26 45.43 12.21
N HIS A 259 15.23 44.53 12.21
CA HIS A 259 16.65 44.87 12.34
C HIS A 259 17.54 44.37 11.19
N LYS A 260 16.94 43.64 10.22
CA LYS A 260 17.64 43.02 9.09
C LYS A 260 18.86 42.18 9.54
N LEU A 261 18.64 41.37 10.57
CA LEU A 261 19.69 40.59 11.21
C LEU A 261 20.34 39.59 10.25
N LEU A 262 19.53 38.95 9.42
CA LEU A 262 19.97 37.91 8.49
C LEU A 262 20.70 38.48 7.25
N SER A 263 20.61 39.78 7.02
CA SER A 263 21.33 40.47 5.94
C SER A 263 22.63 41.14 6.39
N ARG A 264 22.92 41.13 7.70
CA ARG A 264 24.15 41.71 8.27
C ARG A 264 25.32 40.73 8.19
N GLU A 265 26.51 41.20 8.60
CA GLU A 265 27.75 40.43 8.61
C GLU A 265 27.82 39.36 9.73
N PHE A 266 26.67 38.78 10.10
CA PHE A 266 26.66 37.70 11.05
C PHE A 266 26.78 36.36 10.30
N GLY A 267 27.54 35.42 10.87
CA GLY A 267 27.67 34.05 10.38
C GLY A 267 26.71 33.13 11.03
N VAL A 268 26.36 33.34 12.33
CA VAL A 268 25.49 32.46 13.10
C VAL A 268 24.53 33.28 13.93
N VAL A 269 23.27 32.87 13.89
CA VAL A 269 22.16 33.31 14.76
C VAL A 269 21.77 32.11 15.61
N ASP A 270 22.16 32.13 16.88
CA ASP A 270 21.89 30.99 17.80
C ASP A 270 20.66 31.27 18.66
N LEU A 271 19.65 30.47 18.47
CA LEU A 271 18.35 30.53 19.15
C LEU A 271 18.13 29.35 20.12
N ARG A 272 19.17 28.59 20.43
CA ARG A 272 19.06 27.37 21.25
C ARG A 272 18.63 27.63 22.70
N LEU A 273 18.85 28.82 23.19
CA LEU A 273 18.43 29.20 24.54
C LEU A 273 17.18 30.06 24.46
N PRO A 274 16.10 29.69 25.22
CA PRO A 274 14.91 30.51 25.30
C PRO A 274 15.28 31.93 25.78
N ASP A 275 14.59 32.92 25.28
CA ASP A 275 14.74 34.36 25.66
C ASP A 275 16.09 34.99 25.38
N LYS A 276 17.04 34.29 24.72
CA LYS A 276 18.36 34.83 24.38
C LYS A 276 18.70 34.55 22.92
N LEU A 277 19.16 35.62 22.24
CA LEU A 277 19.69 35.58 20.91
C LEU A 277 21.18 35.82 20.97
N TYR A 278 21.99 34.87 20.50
CA TYR A 278 23.43 35.06 20.35
C TYR A 278 23.79 35.24 18.90
N LEU A 279 24.51 36.32 18.60
CA LEU A 279 24.98 36.62 17.27
C LEU A 279 26.49 36.41 17.20
N ARG A 280 26.96 35.61 16.27
CA ARG A 280 28.39 35.44 15.98
C ARG A 280 28.71 36.12 14.65
N LYS A 281 29.68 37.01 14.64
CA LYS A 281 30.15 37.62 13.41
C LYS A 281 30.86 36.58 12.53
N ARG A 282 30.77 36.77 11.22
CA ARG A 282 31.53 35.99 10.25
C ARG A 282 33.01 36.25 10.46
N GLY A 283 33.80 35.20 10.66
CA GLY A 283 35.26 35.30 10.74
C GLY A 283 35.88 35.72 9.38
N PRO A 284 37.11 36.28 9.36
CA PRO A 284 37.77 36.70 8.14
C PRO A 284 38.15 35.57 7.16
N GLY A 285 37.96 34.34 7.51
CA GLY A 285 38.04 33.18 6.63
C GLY A 285 36.66 32.54 6.61
N GLY A 286 35.87 32.78 5.55
CA GLY A 286 34.54 32.21 5.42
C GLY A 286 34.57 30.71 5.77
N ASP A 287 33.98 30.34 6.92
CA ASP A 287 33.87 28.95 7.32
C ASP A 287 33.06 28.20 6.25
N THR A 288 33.80 27.56 5.38
CA THR A 288 33.26 26.47 4.57
C THR A 288 32.71 25.44 5.54
N LEU A 289 31.45 25.09 5.37
CA LEU A 289 30.81 23.95 6.04
C LEU A 289 31.77 22.75 6.07
N GLN A 290 32.53 22.60 7.16
CA GLN A 290 33.12 21.32 7.48
C GLN A 290 31.95 20.45 7.94
N GLY A 291 31.48 19.58 7.05
CA GLY A 291 30.54 18.57 7.39
C GLY A 291 31.04 17.78 8.59
N PRO A 292 30.19 17.35 9.49
CA PRO A 292 30.59 16.42 10.54
C PRO A 292 31.17 15.16 9.89
N VAL A 293 32.34 14.78 10.36
CA VAL A 293 33.03 13.51 10.11
C VAL A 293 32.18 12.37 10.64
#